data_2af616d72f182653d6552905c4e176cc
#
_entry.id   2af616d72f182653d6552905c4e176cc
#
_cell.length_a   1.000
_cell.length_b   1.000
_cell.length_c   1.000
_cell.angle_alpha   90.00
_cell.angle_beta   90.00
_cell.angle_gamma   90.00
#
_symmetry.space_group_name_H-M   'P 1'
#
loop_
_entity.id
_entity.type
_entity.pdbx_description
1 polymer ?
#
loop_
_entity_poly.entity_id
_entity_poly.type
_entity_poly.pdbx_seq_one_letter_code
_entity_poly.pdbx_strand_id
1 'polypeptide(L)'
;VIEILTSGVALGVHVPGLLLADRLRERGVAVGVSVLERLLPEQKIATTASMKFAFHRDFRVALAGQRMAGSPADAVDPGLVAELFTDWRARGVDRVVVFSGFWLPILAGYDCAIDVCHVDSVASPSFTKTVTDLDVRHVWLADAEAGTIPCSIPVGAEPPVAWADRDPRVFLHGGGWGMGTYRERVEELVEQGIQLDVIAYEGRDVTAAGVRYFMVDPDWHPWLDNGYPPFGEVHADGSTEFARSSGHHGSFDLTRAAIATVSKPGGGTLLDSLWSATPAVLLEPFGAHEQRNADLWCDLGFGIPFDTWRAAGFDPELLRPLHEALLKADVPDYAEELARR
;
A
#
# COMPACT_ATOMS: atom_id res chain seq x y z
N VAL A 1 17.21 18.87 2.86
CA VAL A 1 16.22 18.30 1.91
C VAL A 1 15.99 16.83 2.21
N ILE A 2 14.74 16.39 2.25
CA ILE A 2 14.38 14.99 2.50
C ILE A 2 14.19 14.24 1.18
N GLU A 3 14.72 13.01 1.08
CA GLU A 3 14.45 12.13 -0.05
C GLU A 3 13.69 10.89 0.42
N ILE A 4 12.55 10.60 -0.21
CA ILE A 4 11.72 9.43 0.08
C ILE A 4 12.12 8.29 -0.84
N LEU A 5 12.48 7.15 -0.28
CA LEU A 5 13.02 6.00 -1.01
C LEU A 5 12.01 4.86 -1.05
N THR A 6 11.48 4.58 -2.24
CA THR A 6 10.44 3.57 -2.45
C THR A 6 10.89 2.47 -3.41
N SER A 7 10.06 1.45 -3.58
CA SER A 7 10.21 0.44 -4.61
C SER A 7 8.87 0.24 -5.32
N GLY A 8 8.90 0.20 -6.64
CA GLY A 8 7.74 0.02 -7.49
C GLY A 8 7.24 -1.42 -7.57
N VAL A 9 8.02 -2.40 -7.08
CA VAL A 9 7.61 -3.80 -7.00
C VAL A 9 6.40 -3.98 -6.08
N ALA A 10 6.22 -3.10 -5.08
CA ALA A 10 5.07 -3.16 -4.18
C ALA A 10 4.45 -1.77 -4.01
N LEU A 11 3.25 -1.54 -4.54
CA LEU A 11 2.53 -0.28 -4.33
C LEU A 11 2.27 -0.02 -2.83
N GLY A 12 2.21 -1.07 -2.01
CA GLY A 12 2.09 -0.96 -0.56
C GLY A 12 3.25 -0.26 0.15
N VAL A 13 4.39 -0.04 -0.52
CA VAL A 13 5.49 0.80 -0.02
C VAL A 13 5.67 2.07 -0.85
N HIS A 14 5.29 2.04 -2.13
CA HIS A 14 5.41 3.20 -3.01
C HIS A 14 4.36 4.28 -2.69
N VAL A 15 3.08 3.89 -2.59
CA VAL A 15 1.99 4.83 -2.31
C VAL A 15 2.15 5.51 -0.94
N PRO A 16 2.42 4.82 0.18
CA PRO A 16 2.73 5.48 1.45
C PRO A 16 3.92 6.45 1.37
N GLY A 17 4.94 6.14 0.57
CA GLY A 17 6.04 7.07 0.32
C GLY A 17 5.61 8.34 -0.42
N LEU A 18 4.73 8.23 -1.43
CA LEU A 18 4.16 9.39 -2.12
C LEU A 18 3.28 10.24 -1.18
N LEU A 19 2.46 9.58 -0.36
CA LEU A 19 1.63 10.26 0.65
C LEU A 19 2.51 11.05 1.61
N LEU A 20 3.56 10.46 2.16
CA LEU A 20 4.50 11.16 3.03
C LEU A 20 5.15 12.35 2.32
N ALA A 21 5.57 12.17 1.07
CA ALA A 21 6.17 13.27 0.29
C ALA A 21 5.18 14.43 0.12
N ASP A 22 3.92 14.16 -0.18
CA ASP A 22 2.90 15.20 -0.34
C ASP A 22 2.59 15.89 0.98
N ARG A 23 2.42 15.13 2.09
CA ARG A 23 2.19 15.73 3.42
C ARG A 23 3.36 16.63 3.87
N LEU A 24 4.58 16.27 3.53
CA LEU A 24 5.75 17.11 3.81
C LEU A 24 5.80 18.38 2.94
N ARG A 25 5.49 18.25 1.63
CA ARG A 25 5.40 19.41 0.72
C ARG A 25 4.34 20.42 1.16
N GLU A 26 3.17 19.94 1.60
CA GLU A 26 2.10 20.77 2.16
C GLU A 26 2.57 21.57 3.39
N ARG A 27 3.58 21.06 4.11
CA ARG A 27 4.22 21.72 5.27
C ARG A 27 5.43 22.57 4.89
N GLY A 28 5.67 22.76 3.58
CA GLY A 28 6.77 23.57 3.07
C GLY A 28 8.16 22.91 3.12
N VAL A 29 8.21 21.58 3.36
CA VAL A 29 9.48 20.83 3.36
C VAL A 29 9.87 20.50 1.92
N ALA A 30 11.14 20.74 1.56
CA ALA A 30 11.67 20.34 0.26
C ALA A 30 11.87 18.81 0.23
N VAL A 31 11.14 18.11 -0.65
CA VAL A 31 11.10 16.64 -0.71
C VAL A 31 11.22 16.12 -2.14
N GLY A 32 12.14 15.16 -2.33
CA GLY A 32 12.24 14.32 -3.52
C GLY A 32 11.70 12.90 -3.29
N VAL A 33 11.49 12.16 -4.37
CA VAL A 33 11.11 10.73 -4.35
C VAL A 33 11.99 9.97 -5.33
N SER A 34 12.70 8.96 -4.82
CA SER A 34 13.50 8.04 -5.61
C SER A 34 12.89 6.63 -5.58
N VAL A 35 12.77 6.02 -6.77
CA VAL A 35 12.21 4.68 -6.96
C VAL A 35 13.33 3.73 -7.35
N LEU A 36 13.50 2.64 -6.60
CA LEU A 36 14.62 1.70 -6.74
C LEU A 36 14.80 1.18 -8.18
N GLU A 37 13.68 0.88 -8.85
CA GLU A 37 13.69 0.30 -10.19
C GLU A 37 14.30 1.21 -11.25
N ARG A 38 14.39 2.53 -11.00
CA ARG A 38 15.10 3.47 -11.88
C ARG A 38 16.62 3.26 -11.91
N LEU A 39 17.14 2.51 -10.93
CA LEU A 39 18.55 2.13 -10.86
C LEU A 39 18.84 0.78 -11.49
N LEU A 40 17.83 0.07 -12.03
CA LEU A 40 17.96 -1.25 -12.61
C LEU A 40 18.16 -1.17 -14.12
N PRO A 41 18.90 -2.11 -14.72
CA PRO A 41 18.94 -2.30 -16.17
C PRO A 41 17.56 -2.60 -16.76
N GLU A 42 17.28 -2.12 -17.98
CA GLU A 42 15.98 -2.28 -18.66
C GLU A 42 15.44 -3.72 -18.67
N GLN A 43 16.34 -4.71 -18.88
CA GLN A 43 15.94 -6.13 -18.88
C GLN A 43 15.37 -6.57 -17.53
N LYS A 44 15.88 -6.03 -16.42
CA LYS A 44 15.39 -6.34 -15.09
C LYS A 44 14.04 -5.69 -14.83
N ILE A 45 13.86 -4.45 -15.29
CA ILE A 45 12.59 -3.72 -15.25
C ILE A 45 11.51 -4.50 -16.00
N ALA A 46 11.78 -4.94 -17.23
CA ALA A 46 10.85 -5.73 -18.04
C ALA A 46 10.45 -7.06 -17.36
N THR A 47 11.41 -7.74 -16.73
CA THR A 47 11.15 -8.95 -15.96
C THR A 47 10.24 -8.66 -14.78
N THR A 48 10.50 -7.59 -14.02
CA THR A 48 9.67 -7.16 -12.88
C THR A 48 8.24 -6.86 -13.31
N ALA A 49 8.05 -6.14 -14.41
CA ALA A 49 6.73 -5.84 -14.96
C ALA A 49 5.95 -7.11 -15.35
N SER A 50 6.63 -8.11 -15.95
CA SER A 50 5.99 -9.38 -16.33
C SER A 50 5.60 -10.26 -15.13
N MET A 51 6.38 -10.24 -14.03
CA MET A 51 6.09 -10.98 -12.81
C MET A 51 4.79 -10.52 -12.13
N LYS A 52 4.44 -9.25 -12.23
CA LYS A 52 3.18 -8.69 -11.72
C LYS A 52 1.97 -9.51 -12.17
N PHE A 53 1.89 -9.82 -13.46
CA PHE A 53 0.77 -10.60 -14.01
C PHE A 53 0.76 -12.06 -13.55
N ALA A 54 1.93 -12.70 -13.42
CA ALA A 54 2.02 -14.06 -12.91
C ALA A 54 1.52 -14.14 -11.46
N PHE A 55 1.90 -13.18 -10.63
CA PHE A 55 1.51 -13.11 -9.21
C PHE A 55 0.03 -12.77 -9.03
N HIS A 56 -0.50 -11.89 -9.87
CA HIS A 56 -1.93 -11.60 -9.90
C HIS A 56 -2.77 -12.85 -10.24
N ARG A 57 -2.31 -13.64 -11.21
CA ARG A 57 -3.05 -14.80 -11.73
C ARG A 57 -3.07 -15.99 -10.77
N ASP A 58 -2.03 -16.20 -10.00
CA ASP A 58 -1.93 -17.29 -9.03
C ASP A 58 -1.24 -16.82 -7.75
N PHE A 59 -2.02 -16.74 -6.68
CA PHE A 59 -1.54 -16.32 -5.36
C PHE A 59 -0.47 -17.27 -4.79
N ARG A 60 -0.50 -18.57 -5.13
CA ARG A 60 0.51 -19.54 -4.71
C ARG A 60 1.84 -19.29 -5.40
N VAL A 61 1.81 -18.88 -6.68
CA VAL A 61 3.01 -18.46 -7.41
C VAL A 61 3.60 -17.19 -6.78
N ALA A 62 2.76 -16.25 -6.37
CA ALA A 62 3.20 -15.06 -5.67
C ALA A 62 3.88 -15.38 -4.33
N LEU A 63 3.28 -16.27 -3.52
CA LEU A 63 3.86 -16.74 -2.24
C LEU A 63 5.21 -17.47 -2.43
N ALA A 64 5.31 -18.30 -3.46
CA ALA A 64 6.56 -18.97 -3.81
C ALA A 64 7.62 -17.96 -4.29
N GLY A 65 7.24 -17.04 -5.16
CA GLY A 65 8.11 -15.97 -5.66
C GLY A 65 8.67 -15.10 -4.55
N GLN A 66 7.86 -14.71 -3.56
CA GLN A 66 8.33 -13.94 -2.41
C GLN A 66 9.45 -14.63 -1.63
N ARG A 67 9.36 -15.97 -1.46
CA ARG A 67 10.38 -16.77 -0.75
C ARG A 67 11.68 -16.84 -1.53
N MET A 68 11.61 -16.93 -2.85
CA MET A 68 12.74 -17.13 -3.76
C MET A 68 13.39 -15.82 -4.22
N ALA A 69 12.69 -14.70 -4.11
CA ALA A 69 13.18 -13.40 -4.58
C ALA A 69 14.48 -13.01 -3.85
N GLY A 70 15.53 -12.78 -4.62
CA GLY A 70 16.76 -12.14 -4.18
C GLY A 70 16.58 -10.63 -3.98
N SER A 71 17.63 -9.97 -3.49
CA SER A 71 17.65 -8.52 -3.39
C SER A 71 17.78 -7.89 -4.78
N PRO A 72 16.87 -7.00 -5.22
CA PRO A 72 17.08 -6.24 -6.44
C PRO A 72 18.28 -5.29 -6.34
N ALA A 73 18.74 -4.96 -5.12
CA ALA A 73 19.92 -4.12 -4.91
C ALA A 73 21.20 -4.73 -5.51
N ASP A 74 21.28 -6.06 -5.63
CA ASP A 74 22.43 -6.74 -6.25
C ASP A 74 22.54 -6.52 -7.76
N ALA A 75 21.49 -5.98 -8.38
CA ALA A 75 21.38 -5.76 -9.81
C ALA A 75 21.34 -4.27 -10.21
N VAL A 76 21.51 -3.35 -9.27
CA VAL A 76 21.52 -1.90 -9.56
C VAL A 76 22.76 -1.53 -10.41
N ASP A 77 22.60 -0.56 -11.29
CA ASP A 77 23.70 0.00 -12.07
C ASP A 77 24.51 0.98 -11.20
N PRO A 78 25.83 0.74 -10.99
CA PRO A 78 26.66 1.63 -10.17
C PRO A 78 26.80 3.04 -10.77
N GLY A 79 26.67 3.19 -12.09
CA GLY A 79 26.70 4.50 -12.75
C GLY A 79 25.47 5.32 -12.41
N LEU A 80 24.26 4.71 -12.48
CA LEU A 80 23.01 5.36 -12.10
C LEU A 80 22.99 5.71 -10.61
N VAL A 81 23.58 4.89 -9.74
CA VAL A 81 23.73 5.21 -8.32
C VAL A 81 24.63 6.42 -8.13
N ALA A 82 25.76 6.51 -8.83
CA ALA A 82 26.68 7.64 -8.74
C ALA A 82 26.02 8.96 -9.23
N GLU A 83 25.24 8.90 -10.31
CA GLU A 83 24.44 10.02 -10.80
C GLU A 83 23.40 10.47 -9.78
N LEU A 84 22.66 9.52 -9.20
CA LEU A 84 21.68 9.80 -8.14
C LEU A 84 22.31 10.52 -6.95
N PHE A 85 23.44 10.02 -6.46
CA PHE A 85 24.15 10.66 -5.33
C PHE A 85 24.72 12.04 -5.69
N THR A 86 25.09 12.25 -6.95
CA THR A 86 25.52 13.57 -7.42
C THR A 86 24.34 14.55 -7.40
N ASP A 87 23.18 14.14 -7.87
CA ASP A 87 21.94 14.93 -7.80
C ASP A 87 21.55 15.22 -6.34
N TRP A 88 21.58 14.21 -5.47
CA TRP A 88 21.27 14.42 -4.04
C TRP A 88 22.19 15.42 -3.36
N ARG A 89 23.51 15.36 -3.63
CA ARG A 89 24.47 16.36 -3.11
C ARG A 89 24.16 17.75 -3.63
N ALA A 90 23.84 17.89 -4.91
CA ALA A 90 23.50 19.17 -5.52
C ALA A 90 22.23 19.79 -4.93
N ARG A 91 21.25 18.97 -4.56
CA ARG A 91 20.00 19.38 -3.88
C ARG A 91 20.16 19.56 -2.37
N GLY A 92 21.27 19.14 -1.78
CA GLY A 92 21.50 19.18 -0.34
C GLY A 92 20.62 18.18 0.43
N VAL A 93 20.49 16.96 -0.08
CA VAL A 93 19.78 15.87 0.63
C VAL A 93 20.61 15.46 1.84
N ASP A 94 20.07 15.64 3.03
CA ASP A 94 20.69 15.40 4.32
C ASP A 94 19.93 14.37 5.16
N ARG A 95 18.73 13.96 4.69
CA ARG A 95 17.91 12.93 5.31
C ARG A 95 17.20 12.10 4.24
N VAL A 96 17.10 10.80 4.49
CA VAL A 96 16.29 9.88 3.68
C VAL A 96 15.26 9.17 4.54
N VAL A 97 14.08 8.87 3.95
CA VAL A 97 13.07 7.99 4.55
C VAL A 97 12.90 6.76 3.68
N VAL A 98 13.22 5.59 4.21
CA VAL A 98 13.33 4.32 3.48
C VAL A 98 12.08 3.49 3.71
N PHE A 99 11.29 3.25 2.67
CA PHE A 99 10.11 2.36 2.70
C PHE A 99 10.41 0.93 2.24
N SER A 100 11.58 0.68 1.65
CA SER A 100 12.01 -0.65 1.23
C SER A 100 13.45 -0.91 1.67
N GLY A 101 13.67 -1.99 2.41
CA GLY A 101 14.98 -2.37 2.94
C GLY A 101 16.04 -2.58 1.85
N PHE A 102 15.63 -2.82 0.61
CA PHE A 102 16.56 -2.97 -0.52
C PHE A 102 17.38 -1.70 -0.84
N TRP A 103 17.00 -0.55 -0.32
CA TRP A 103 17.80 0.67 -0.42
C TRP A 103 19.02 0.71 0.52
N LEU A 104 18.98 -0.02 1.65
CA LEU A 104 20.00 0.09 2.70
C LEU A 104 21.43 -0.22 2.21
N PRO A 105 21.67 -1.28 1.38
CA PRO A 105 23.01 -1.52 0.85
C PRO A 105 23.52 -0.40 -0.06
N ILE A 106 22.62 0.27 -0.79
CA ILE A 106 22.97 1.39 -1.68
C ILE A 106 23.39 2.59 -0.85
N LEU A 107 22.70 2.88 0.25
CA LEU A 107 22.94 4.01 1.14
C LEU A 107 24.29 3.96 1.86
N ALA A 108 24.98 2.82 1.90
CA ALA A 108 26.32 2.73 2.46
C ALA A 108 27.33 3.68 1.77
N GLY A 109 27.02 4.17 0.57
CA GLY A 109 27.83 5.15 -0.17
C GLY A 109 27.42 6.62 0.00
N TYR A 110 26.46 6.93 0.87
CA TYR A 110 25.92 8.28 1.04
C TYR A 110 25.75 8.65 2.52
N ASP A 111 26.35 9.74 2.94
CA ASP A 111 26.27 10.21 4.34
C ASP A 111 25.04 11.10 4.56
N CYS A 112 24.07 10.59 5.29
CA CYS A 112 22.83 11.28 5.65
C CYS A 112 22.15 10.62 6.86
N ALA A 113 21.17 11.31 7.47
CA ALA A 113 20.29 10.70 8.45
C ALA A 113 19.31 9.73 7.75
N ILE A 114 19.09 8.54 8.33
CA ILE A 114 18.28 7.49 7.72
C ILE A 114 17.11 7.12 8.66
N ASP A 115 15.89 7.38 8.21
CA ASP A 115 14.68 6.86 8.83
C ASP A 115 14.19 5.65 8.03
N VAL A 116 14.01 4.50 8.69
CA VAL A 116 13.40 3.29 8.11
C VAL A 116 11.93 3.26 8.51
N CYS A 117 11.05 3.52 7.55
CA CYS A 117 9.61 3.56 7.77
C CYS A 117 8.97 2.21 7.45
N HIS A 118 8.50 1.51 8.48
CA HIS A 118 7.79 0.25 8.37
C HIS A 118 6.30 0.51 8.20
N VAL A 119 5.75 0.13 7.03
CA VAL A 119 4.31 0.19 6.75
C VAL A 119 3.59 -1.02 7.35
N ASP A 120 4.24 -2.19 7.39
CA ASP A 120 3.76 -3.38 8.06
C ASP A 120 4.07 -3.33 9.56
N SER A 121 3.29 -4.04 10.37
CA SER A 121 3.42 -4.07 11.83
C SER A 121 4.61 -4.85 12.37
N VAL A 122 5.35 -5.51 11.49
CA VAL A 122 6.66 -6.13 11.71
C VAL A 122 7.54 -5.90 10.49
N ALA A 123 8.84 -6.11 10.62
CA ALA A 123 9.77 -5.94 9.50
C ALA A 123 9.37 -6.82 8.30
N SER A 124 9.08 -6.18 7.17
CA SER A 124 8.72 -6.85 5.93
C SER A 124 9.91 -7.62 5.32
N PRO A 125 9.69 -8.53 4.37
CA PRO A 125 10.75 -9.32 3.76
C PRO A 125 11.91 -8.51 3.17
N SER A 126 11.68 -7.28 2.72
CA SER A 126 12.77 -6.43 2.19
C SER A 126 13.75 -6.01 3.29
N PHE A 127 13.27 -5.79 4.51
CA PHE A 127 14.11 -5.44 5.66
C PHE A 127 14.76 -6.66 6.31
N THR A 128 14.01 -7.78 6.44
CA THR A 128 14.57 -9.00 7.06
C THR A 128 15.63 -9.70 6.21
N LYS A 129 15.62 -9.47 4.89
CA LYS A 129 16.62 -10.02 3.96
C LYS A 129 17.84 -9.11 3.78
N THR A 130 17.83 -7.93 4.36
CA THR A 130 18.92 -6.95 4.21
C THR A 130 19.61 -6.76 5.55
N VAL A 131 20.91 -7.06 5.61
CA VAL A 131 21.77 -6.76 6.75
C VAL A 131 22.49 -5.46 6.49
N THR A 132 22.53 -4.57 7.46
CA THR A 132 23.23 -3.28 7.38
C THR A 132 23.86 -2.91 8.72
N ASP A 133 25.03 -2.27 8.68
CA ASP A 133 25.68 -1.65 9.82
C ASP A 133 25.42 -0.12 9.90
N LEU A 134 24.50 0.37 9.06
CA LEU A 134 24.13 1.79 9.06
C LEU A 134 23.39 2.14 10.35
N ASP A 135 23.66 3.32 10.89
CA ASP A 135 22.87 3.90 11.98
C ASP A 135 21.53 4.38 11.41
N VAL A 136 20.45 3.70 11.79
CA VAL A 136 19.11 3.97 11.28
C VAL A 136 18.11 4.17 12.43
N ARG A 137 17.17 5.08 12.24
CA ARG A 137 16.01 5.21 13.11
C ARG A 137 14.84 4.43 12.54
N HIS A 138 14.30 3.48 13.29
CA HIS A 138 13.09 2.77 12.92
C HIS A 138 11.84 3.58 13.27
N VAL A 139 10.94 3.71 12.31
CA VAL A 139 9.62 4.33 12.44
C VAL A 139 8.57 3.29 12.07
N TRP A 140 7.63 3.04 12.97
CA TRP A 140 6.58 2.05 12.80
C TRP A 140 5.24 2.73 12.62
N LEU A 141 4.58 2.52 11.45
CA LEU A 141 3.19 2.98 11.22
C LEU A 141 2.18 2.07 11.90
N ALA A 142 2.58 0.86 12.25
CA ALA A 142 1.89 -0.09 13.08
C ALA A 142 2.93 -0.94 13.79
N ASP A 143 2.71 -1.36 15.04
CA ASP A 143 3.67 -2.14 15.83
C ASP A 143 2.94 -3.31 16.50
N ALA A 144 3.13 -4.52 15.96
CA ALA A 144 2.52 -5.74 16.48
C ALA A 144 3.18 -6.25 17.77
N GLU A 145 4.40 -5.81 18.11
CA GLU A 145 5.04 -6.18 19.37
C GLU A 145 4.50 -5.32 20.51
N ALA A 146 4.32 -4.02 20.25
CA ALA A 146 3.72 -3.09 21.21
C ALA A 146 2.18 -3.16 21.24
N GLY A 147 1.54 -3.77 20.25
CA GLY A 147 0.09 -3.81 20.11
C GLY A 147 -0.55 -2.44 19.84
N THR A 148 0.15 -1.54 19.14
CA THR A 148 -0.28 -0.15 18.96
C THR A 148 -0.04 0.36 17.53
N ILE A 149 -0.53 1.57 17.26
CA ILE A 149 -0.21 2.37 16.08
C ILE A 149 0.57 3.60 16.57
N PRO A 150 1.92 3.56 16.57
CA PRO A 150 2.74 4.63 17.15
C PRO A 150 2.64 5.96 16.41
N CYS A 151 2.51 5.91 15.08
CA CYS A 151 2.28 7.06 14.21
C CYS A 151 1.65 6.61 12.90
N SER A 152 1.22 7.54 12.05
CA SER A 152 0.66 7.22 10.74
C SER A 152 0.93 8.34 9.73
N ILE A 153 0.65 8.07 8.46
CA ILE A 153 0.73 9.04 7.35
C ILE A 153 -0.69 9.34 6.90
N PRO A 154 -1.16 10.60 6.97
CA PRO A 154 -2.49 10.96 6.47
C PRO A 154 -2.67 10.61 4.99
N VAL A 155 -3.72 9.84 4.67
CA VAL A 155 -4.02 9.47 3.27
C VAL A 155 -4.77 10.58 2.57
N GLY A 156 -5.81 11.12 3.18
CA GLY A 156 -6.61 12.23 2.65
C GLY A 156 -6.78 13.35 3.67
N ALA A 157 -7.15 14.54 3.20
CA ALA A 157 -7.44 15.70 4.06
C ALA A 157 -8.87 15.68 4.60
N GLU A 158 -9.79 14.99 3.93
CA GLU A 158 -11.18 14.95 4.31
C GLU A 158 -11.45 13.98 5.47
N PRO A 159 -12.36 14.32 6.39
CA PRO A 159 -12.71 13.44 7.49
C PRO A 159 -13.37 12.14 6.98
N PRO A 160 -13.31 11.05 7.76
CA PRO A 160 -14.06 9.83 7.47
C PRO A 160 -15.55 10.08 7.26
N VAL A 161 -16.17 9.31 6.35
CA VAL A 161 -17.62 9.34 6.14
C VAL A 161 -18.30 8.67 7.33
N ALA A 162 -19.36 9.29 7.86
CA ALA A 162 -20.14 8.71 8.94
C ALA A 162 -20.83 7.41 8.50
N TRP A 163 -21.02 6.45 9.42
CA TRP A 163 -21.58 5.14 9.09
C TRP A 163 -22.90 5.20 8.30
N ALA A 164 -23.80 6.09 8.70
CA ALA A 164 -25.11 6.24 8.07
C ALA A 164 -25.09 6.84 6.65
N ASP A 165 -23.98 7.50 6.30
CA ASP A 165 -23.82 8.21 5.03
C ASP A 165 -22.95 7.41 4.04
N ARG A 166 -22.45 6.21 4.46
CA ARG A 166 -21.65 5.34 3.60
C ARG A 166 -22.51 4.66 2.54
N ASP A 167 -21.93 4.47 1.38
CA ASP A 167 -22.52 3.61 0.36
C ASP A 167 -22.67 2.18 0.91
N PRO A 168 -23.83 1.51 0.75
CA PRO A 168 -24.03 0.13 1.19
C PRO A 168 -23.29 -0.85 0.25
N ARG A 169 -22.05 -0.56 -0.06
CA ARG A 169 -21.16 -1.32 -0.95
C ARG A 169 -19.95 -1.81 -0.19
N VAL A 170 -19.39 -2.88 -0.67
CA VAL A 170 -18.14 -3.44 -0.14
C VAL A 170 -17.05 -3.32 -1.21
N PHE A 171 -15.90 -2.82 -0.82
CA PHE A 171 -14.76 -2.64 -1.70
C PHE A 171 -13.82 -3.85 -1.63
N LEU A 172 -13.54 -4.49 -2.77
CA LEU A 172 -12.68 -5.67 -2.89
C LEU A 172 -11.42 -5.38 -3.69
N HIS A 173 -10.24 -5.72 -3.14
CA HIS A 173 -8.99 -5.61 -3.87
C HIS A 173 -7.88 -6.53 -3.33
N GLY A 174 -6.84 -6.75 -4.14
CA GLY A 174 -5.65 -7.54 -3.78
C GLY A 174 -4.39 -6.69 -3.54
N GLY A 175 -4.55 -5.40 -3.21
CA GLY A 175 -3.42 -4.47 -3.11
C GLY A 175 -2.79 -4.16 -4.45
N GLY A 176 -1.56 -3.61 -4.45
CA GLY A 176 -0.94 -3.00 -5.63
C GLY A 176 -0.71 -3.93 -6.84
N TRP A 177 -0.59 -5.23 -6.64
CA TRP A 177 -0.45 -6.22 -7.72
C TRP A 177 -1.65 -7.16 -7.84
N GLY A 178 -2.76 -6.85 -7.17
CA GLY A 178 -3.97 -7.67 -7.22
C GLY A 178 -3.77 -9.10 -6.72
N MET A 179 -2.85 -9.27 -5.79
CA MET A 179 -2.56 -10.57 -5.19
C MET A 179 -3.60 -10.91 -4.11
N GLY A 180 -3.91 -12.18 -3.95
CA GLY A 180 -4.82 -12.67 -2.92
C GLY A 180 -6.07 -13.33 -3.50
N THR A 181 -6.95 -13.75 -2.61
CA THR A 181 -8.13 -14.58 -2.90
C THR A 181 -9.40 -13.75 -3.07
N TYR A 182 -9.33 -12.41 -3.10
CA TYR A 182 -10.49 -11.51 -3.13
C TYR A 182 -11.41 -11.76 -4.33
N ARG A 183 -10.86 -12.12 -5.50
CA ARG A 183 -11.67 -12.43 -6.71
C ARG A 183 -12.56 -13.65 -6.53
N GLU A 184 -12.09 -14.63 -5.75
CA GLU A 184 -12.84 -15.83 -5.43
C GLU A 184 -14.06 -15.56 -4.52
N ARG A 185 -14.12 -14.37 -3.91
CA ARG A 185 -15.20 -13.94 -3.02
C ARG A 185 -16.30 -13.15 -3.74
N VAL A 186 -16.04 -12.71 -4.97
CA VAL A 186 -16.99 -11.85 -5.73
C VAL A 186 -18.32 -12.55 -5.94
N GLU A 187 -18.32 -13.78 -6.47
CA GLU A 187 -19.53 -14.54 -6.76
C GLU A 187 -20.34 -14.82 -5.49
N GLU A 188 -19.68 -15.29 -4.42
CA GLU A 188 -20.30 -15.56 -3.11
C GLU A 188 -21.00 -14.31 -2.55
N LEU A 189 -20.35 -13.14 -2.59
CA LEU A 189 -20.93 -11.91 -2.06
C LEU A 189 -22.07 -11.38 -2.92
N VAL A 190 -22.00 -11.51 -4.24
CA VAL A 190 -23.09 -11.17 -5.17
C VAL A 190 -24.31 -12.05 -4.92
N GLU A 191 -24.15 -13.36 -4.70
CA GLU A 191 -25.22 -14.28 -4.36
C GLU A 191 -25.95 -13.92 -3.06
N GLN A 192 -25.23 -13.27 -2.13
CA GLN A 192 -25.81 -12.72 -0.89
C GLN A 192 -26.47 -11.35 -1.07
N GLY A 193 -26.51 -10.82 -2.29
CA GLY A 193 -27.12 -9.52 -2.60
C GLY A 193 -26.26 -8.31 -2.19
N ILE A 194 -24.98 -8.52 -1.90
CA ILE A 194 -24.07 -7.45 -1.50
C ILE A 194 -23.62 -6.69 -2.76
N GLN A 195 -23.70 -5.37 -2.72
CA GLN A 195 -23.20 -4.51 -3.78
C GLN A 195 -21.67 -4.38 -3.67
N LEU A 196 -20.97 -4.53 -4.79
CA LEU A 196 -19.51 -4.58 -4.81
C LEU A 196 -18.90 -3.51 -5.69
N ASP A 197 -17.75 -3.00 -5.24
CA ASP A 197 -16.74 -2.31 -6.01
C ASP A 197 -15.48 -3.18 -6.00
N VAL A 198 -14.97 -3.56 -7.16
CA VAL A 198 -13.89 -4.54 -7.27
C VAL A 198 -12.76 -3.99 -8.13
N ILE A 199 -11.51 -4.13 -7.65
CA ILE A 199 -10.34 -3.83 -8.49
C ILE A 199 -10.07 -4.99 -9.44
N ALA A 200 -10.16 -4.70 -10.74
CA ALA A 200 -9.67 -5.56 -11.81
C ALA A 200 -8.23 -5.17 -12.17
N TYR A 201 -7.42 -6.13 -12.57
CA TYR A 201 -6.06 -5.91 -13.07
C TYR A 201 -5.90 -6.32 -14.54
N GLU A 202 -6.84 -7.11 -15.02
CA GLU A 202 -6.95 -7.53 -16.42
C GLU A 202 -8.43 -7.56 -16.81
N GLY A 203 -8.73 -7.37 -18.10
CA GLY A 203 -10.12 -7.41 -18.59
C GLY A 203 -10.88 -8.70 -18.24
N ARG A 204 -10.17 -9.82 -18.08
CA ARG A 204 -10.77 -11.11 -17.65
C ARG A 204 -11.23 -11.14 -16.19
N ASP A 205 -10.84 -10.17 -15.37
CA ASP A 205 -11.29 -10.08 -13.98
C ASP A 205 -12.70 -9.48 -13.87
N VAL A 206 -13.21 -8.90 -14.96
CA VAL A 206 -14.57 -8.36 -15.07
C VAL A 206 -15.51 -9.50 -15.39
N THR A 207 -16.04 -10.18 -14.36
CA THR A 207 -16.76 -11.46 -14.52
C THR A 207 -18.24 -11.41 -14.12
N ALA A 208 -18.62 -10.58 -13.16
CA ALA A 208 -19.95 -10.57 -12.58
C ALA A 208 -20.78 -9.37 -13.01
N ALA A 209 -22.02 -9.61 -13.44
CA ALA A 209 -22.97 -8.55 -13.76
C ALA A 209 -23.41 -7.80 -12.48
N GLY A 210 -23.63 -6.49 -12.58
CA GLY A 210 -24.06 -5.65 -11.46
C GLY A 210 -22.97 -5.25 -10.48
N VAL A 211 -21.73 -5.69 -10.70
CA VAL A 211 -20.54 -5.27 -9.96
C VAL A 211 -19.91 -4.06 -10.67
N ARG A 212 -19.50 -3.04 -9.94
CA ARG A 212 -18.64 -1.97 -10.49
C ARG A 212 -17.19 -2.43 -10.43
N TYR A 213 -16.50 -2.35 -11.55
CA TYR A 213 -15.08 -2.68 -11.63
C TYR A 213 -14.26 -1.41 -11.84
N PHE A 214 -13.11 -1.38 -11.22
CA PHE A 214 -12.16 -0.29 -11.32
C PHE A 214 -10.78 -0.85 -11.65
N MET A 215 -9.92 -0.05 -12.25
CA MET A 215 -8.59 -0.49 -12.67
C MET A 215 -7.56 0.63 -12.50
N VAL A 216 -6.36 0.25 -12.13
CA VAL A 216 -5.16 1.08 -12.34
C VAL A 216 -4.74 0.93 -13.79
N ASP A 217 -4.29 2.02 -14.41
CA ASP A 217 -3.76 2.00 -15.77
C ASP A 217 -2.68 0.90 -15.90
N PRO A 218 -2.91 -0.14 -16.73
CA PRO A 218 -2.00 -1.26 -16.86
C PRO A 218 -0.64 -0.89 -17.46
N ASP A 219 -0.56 0.22 -18.19
CA ASP A 219 0.67 0.73 -18.80
C ASP A 219 1.47 1.60 -17.84
N TRP A 220 0.89 2.00 -16.71
CA TRP A 220 1.58 2.77 -15.70
C TRP A 220 2.42 1.89 -14.77
N HIS A 221 3.60 2.39 -14.45
CA HIS A 221 4.51 1.80 -13.46
C HIS A 221 5.13 2.89 -12.56
N PRO A 222 5.41 2.60 -11.28
CA PRO A 222 5.99 3.56 -10.34
C PRO A 222 7.32 4.20 -10.77
N TRP A 223 8.06 3.55 -11.63
CA TRP A 223 9.33 4.07 -12.15
C TRP A 223 9.20 5.01 -13.36
N LEU A 224 8.00 5.17 -13.91
CA LEU A 224 7.77 6.09 -15.05
C LEU A 224 7.67 7.55 -14.60
N ASP A 225 7.01 7.79 -13.47
CA ASP A 225 6.83 9.14 -12.92
C ASP A 225 6.67 9.10 -11.38
N ASN A 226 6.51 10.27 -10.75
CA ASN A 226 6.32 10.41 -9.29
C ASN A 226 4.86 10.69 -8.91
N GLY A 227 3.90 10.41 -9.78
CA GLY A 227 2.47 10.58 -9.49
C GLY A 227 1.83 9.33 -8.89
N TYR A 228 0.63 9.50 -8.34
CA TYR A 228 -0.21 8.37 -7.97
C TYR A 228 -0.59 7.55 -9.19
N PRO A 229 -0.93 6.24 -9.02
CA PRO A 229 -1.42 5.41 -10.10
C PRO A 229 -2.63 6.06 -10.78
N PRO A 230 -2.65 6.22 -12.11
CA PRO A 230 -3.88 6.58 -12.82
C PRO A 230 -4.93 5.50 -12.60
N PHE A 231 -6.17 5.90 -12.34
CA PHE A 231 -7.23 5.03 -11.88
C PHE A 231 -8.55 5.38 -12.55
N GLY A 232 -9.41 4.39 -12.84
CA GLY A 232 -10.70 4.62 -13.48
C GLY A 232 -11.67 3.48 -13.34
N GLU A 233 -12.96 3.77 -13.56
CA GLU A 233 -14.02 2.77 -13.62
C GLU A 233 -14.02 2.08 -14.99
N VAL A 234 -14.19 0.76 -15.00
CA VAL A 234 -14.30 -0.04 -16.21
C VAL A 234 -15.75 0.00 -16.69
N HIS A 235 -16.00 0.60 -17.84
CA HIS A 235 -17.33 0.70 -18.43
C HIS A 235 -17.82 -0.62 -19.04
N ALA A 236 -19.12 -0.70 -19.33
CA ALA A 236 -19.75 -1.91 -19.85
C ALA A 236 -19.20 -2.36 -21.22
N ASP A 237 -18.62 -1.45 -22.00
CA ASP A 237 -17.93 -1.72 -23.26
C ASP A 237 -16.46 -2.14 -23.10
N GLY A 238 -15.99 -2.23 -21.85
CA GLY A 238 -14.61 -2.57 -21.49
C GLY A 238 -13.63 -1.40 -21.54
N SER A 239 -14.08 -0.19 -21.89
CA SER A 239 -13.23 1.01 -21.86
C SER A 239 -13.03 1.51 -20.43
N THR A 240 -11.93 2.24 -20.20
CA THR A 240 -11.62 2.88 -18.93
C THR A 240 -10.96 4.24 -19.19
N GLU A 241 -11.49 5.28 -18.58
CA GLU A 241 -10.85 6.60 -18.58
C GLU A 241 -10.00 6.74 -17.32
N PHE A 242 -8.68 6.75 -17.48
CA PHE A 242 -7.75 6.83 -16.37
C PHE A 242 -7.47 8.29 -15.99
N ALA A 243 -7.66 8.60 -14.72
CA ALA A 243 -7.35 9.90 -14.12
C ALA A 243 -6.56 9.74 -12.82
N ARG A 244 -5.92 10.80 -12.36
CA ARG A 244 -5.24 10.83 -11.06
C ARG A 244 -6.03 11.68 -10.08
N SER A 245 -6.23 11.17 -8.87
CA SER A 245 -6.73 11.96 -7.76
C SER A 245 -5.67 12.94 -7.28
N SER A 246 -6.10 14.03 -6.69
CA SER A 246 -5.20 15.04 -6.09
C SER A 246 -4.99 14.72 -4.62
N GLY A 247 -3.74 14.59 -4.21
CA GLY A 247 -3.35 14.43 -2.80
C GLY A 247 -3.49 13.02 -2.22
N HIS A 248 -4.04 12.05 -2.97
CA HIS A 248 -4.10 10.63 -2.62
C HIS A 248 -4.33 9.75 -3.86
N HIS A 249 -4.24 8.43 -3.71
CA HIS A 249 -4.53 7.49 -4.79
C HIS A 249 -6.03 7.26 -4.98
N GLY A 250 -6.49 7.02 -6.22
CA GLY A 250 -7.92 6.99 -6.56
C GLY A 250 -8.73 5.89 -5.87
N SER A 251 -8.13 4.74 -5.51
CA SER A 251 -8.85 3.68 -4.78
C SER A 251 -9.18 4.04 -3.33
N PHE A 252 -8.56 5.07 -2.75
CA PHE A 252 -8.91 5.56 -1.42
C PHE A 252 -10.33 6.12 -1.34
N ASP A 253 -10.82 6.75 -2.41
CA ASP A 253 -12.20 7.26 -2.47
C ASP A 253 -13.23 6.12 -2.35
N LEU A 254 -12.94 4.96 -2.97
CA LEU A 254 -13.78 3.76 -2.84
C LEU A 254 -13.73 3.20 -1.42
N THR A 255 -12.54 3.12 -0.83
CA THR A 255 -12.37 2.69 0.57
C THR A 255 -13.19 3.59 1.50
N ARG A 256 -13.09 4.91 1.32
CA ARG A 256 -13.75 5.91 2.18
C ARG A 256 -15.28 5.87 2.07
N ALA A 257 -15.81 5.57 0.88
CA ALA A 257 -17.25 5.49 0.65
C ALA A 257 -17.86 4.16 1.14
N ALA A 258 -17.13 3.05 1.07
CA ALA A 258 -17.63 1.70 1.34
C ALA A 258 -17.90 1.45 2.84
N ILE A 259 -18.81 0.48 3.14
CA ILE A 259 -19.04 0.01 4.52
C ILE A 259 -17.92 -0.89 5.03
N ALA A 260 -17.18 -1.55 4.13
CA ALA A 260 -16.01 -2.35 4.46
C ALA A 260 -15.07 -2.50 3.26
N THR A 261 -13.80 -2.77 3.55
CA THR A 261 -12.82 -3.22 2.56
C THR A 261 -12.52 -4.70 2.79
N VAL A 262 -12.71 -5.54 1.76
CA VAL A 262 -12.33 -6.96 1.75
C VAL A 262 -11.01 -7.11 1.02
N SER A 263 -9.95 -7.44 1.74
CA SER A 263 -8.62 -7.56 1.16
C SER A 263 -7.70 -8.42 2.03
N LYS A 264 -6.54 -8.81 1.48
CA LYS A 264 -5.43 -9.29 2.30
C LYS A 264 -4.90 -8.15 3.21
N PRO A 265 -4.35 -8.47 4.39
CA PRO A 265 -3.95 -7.47 5.40
C PRO A 265 -2.60 -6.80 5.09
N GLY A 266 -2.43 -6.24 3.90
CA GLY A 266 -1.22 -5.48 3.53
C GLY A 266 -1.20 -4.11 4.22
N GLY A 267 -0.02 -3.64 4.62
CA GLY A 267 0.15 -2.39 5.38
C GLY A 267 -0.51 -1.17 4.71
N GLY A 268 -0.43 -1.04 3.38
CA GLY A 268 -1.13 0.05 2.66
C GLY A 268 -2.66 -0.03 2.78
N THR A 269 -3.25 -1.24 2.72
CA THR A 269 -4.69 -1.44 2.94
C THR A 269 -5.12 -1.03 4.34
N LEU A 270 -4.28 -1.34 5.34
CA LEU A 270 -4.56 -1.00 6.73
C LEU A 270 -4.40 0.50 6.99
N LEU A 271 -3.48 1.15 6.30
CA LEU A 271 -3.34 2.62 6.33
C LEU A 271 -4.60 3.29 5.77
N ASP A 272 -5.13 2.80 4.65
CA ASP A 272 -6.39 3.29 4.07
C ASP A 272 -7.57 3.06 5.01
N SER A 273 -7.67 1.87 5.62
CA SER A 273 -8.69 1.52 6.62
C SER A 273 -8.68 2.50 7.79
N LEU A 274 -7.50 2.80 8.34
CA LEU A 274 -7.33 3.72 9.45
C LEU A 274 -7.84 5.13 9.12
N TRP A 275 -7.37 5.71 8.01
CA TRP A 275 -7.66 7.10 7.66
C TRP A 275 -9.06 7.33 7.09
N SER A 276 -9.68 6.30 6.52
CA SER A 276 -11.08 6.34 6.08
C SER A 276 -12.07 5.92 7.18
N ALA A 277 -11.59 5.38 8.30
CA ALA A 277 -12.35 4.67 9.31
C ALA A 277 -13.22 3.54 8.71
N THR A 278 -12.71 2.86 7.67
CA THR A 278 -13.42 1.77 6.98
C THR A 278 -12.98 0.42 7.55
N PRO A 279 -13.89 -0.38 8.12
CA PRO A 279 -13.61 -1.71 8.65
C PRO A 279 -12.88 -2.59 7.64
N ALA A 280 -11.82 -3.27 8.09
CA ALA A 280 -11.10 -4.25 7.29
C ALA A 280 -11.67 -5.65 7.49
N VAL A 281 -12.18 -6.27 6.43
CA VAL A 281 -12.56 -7.68 6.38
C VAL A 281 -11.41 -8.45 5.73
N LEU A 282 -10.69 -9.20 6.54
CA LEU A 282 -9.36 -9.71 6.24
C LEU A 282 -9.40 -11.08 5.59
N LEU A 283 -8.77 -11.18 4.43
CA LEU A 283 -8.53 -12.42 3.69
C LEU A 283 -7.17 -13.02 4.05
N GLU A 284 -6.82 -14.09 3.35
CA GLU A 284 -5.56 -14.82 3.52
C GLU A 284 -4.36 -13.90 3.34
N PRO A 285 -3.40 -13.87 4.29
CA PRO A 285 -2.26 -12.96 4.27
C PRO A 285 -1.18 -13.40 3.26
N PHE A 286 -0.44 -12.44 2.72
CA PHE A 286 0.72 -12.66 1.88
C PHE A 286 1.98 -12.88 2.72
N GLY A 287 1.95 -13.93 3.55
CA GLY A 287 3.07 -14.33 4.40
C GLY A 287 2.94 -13.89 5.86
N ALA A 288 3.97 -14.21 6.65
CA ALA A 288 3.93 -14.06 8.11
C ALA A 288 3.81 -12.60 8.58
N HIS A 289 4.39 -11.64 7.85
CA HIS A 289 4.31 -10.22 8.21
C HIS A 289 2.88 -9.70 8.05
N GLU A 290 2.16 -10.08 6.99
CA GLU A 290 0.75 -9.72 6.85
C GLU A 290 -0.15 -10.44 7.85
N GLN A 291 0.20 -11.67 8.29
CA GLN A 291 -0.52 -12.31 9.39
C GLN A 291 -0.44 -11.47 10.67
N ARG A 292 0.74 -10.93 11.00
CA ARG A 292 0.91 -10.03 12.15
C ARG A 292 0.11 -8.73 12.01
N ASN A 293 -0.02 -8.22 10.78
CA ASN A 293 -0.93 -7.10 10.49
C ASN A 293 -2.39 -7.45 10.80
N ALA A 294 -2.84 -8.64 10.34
CA ALA A 294 -4.21 -9.11 10.59
C ALA A 294 -4.50 -9.25 12.09
N ASP A 295 -3.58 -9.90 12.81
CA ASP A 295 -3.70 -10.10 14.25
C ASP A 295 -3.85 -8.75 14.98
N LEU A 296 -2.97 -7.79 14.68
CA LEU A 296 -3.02 -6.44 15.28
C LEU A 296 -4.34 -5.72 14.98
N TRP A 297 -4.82 -5.77 13.71
CA TRP A 297 -6.07 -5.10 13.33
C TRP A 297 -7.29 -5.70 14.02
N CYS A 298 -7.31 -7.03 14.19
CA CYS A 298 -8.35 -7.70 14.97
C CYS A 298 -8.27 -7.34 16.45
N ASP A 299 -7.09 -7.32 17.05
CA ASP A 299 -6.87 -7.01 18.47
C ASP A 299 -7.26 -5.56 18.79
N LEU A 300 -7.02 -4.62 17.88
CA LEU A 300 -7.44 -3.22 18.00
C LEU A 300 -8.94 -3.01 17.73
N GLY A 301 -9.65 -4.03 17.25
CA GLY A 301 -11.05 -3.92 16.86
C GLY A 301 -11.28 -3.10 15.58
N PHE A 302 -10.32 -3.06 14.66
CA PHE A 302 -10.38 -2.34 13.39
C PHE A 302 -10.75 -3.22 12.20
N GLY A 303 -10.71 -4.53 12.40
CA GLY A 303 -11.03 -5.51 11.38
C GLY A 303 -11.45 -6.85 11.95
N ILE A 304 -11.96 -7.71 11.08
CA ILE A 304 -12.33 -9.10 11.38
C ILE A 304 -11.91 -10.02 10.25
N PRO A 305 -11.65 -11.32 10.51
CA PRO A 305 -11.48 -12.32 9.45
C PRO A 305 -12.73 -12.43 8.57
N PHE A 306 -12.54 -12.63 7.27
CA PHE A 306 -13.65 -12.81 6.33
C PHE A 306 -14.59 -13.95 6.73
N ASP A 307 -14.05 -15.08 7.22
CA ASP A 307 -14.85 -16.21 7.66
C ASP A 307 -15.72 -15.88 8.89
N THR A 308 -15.31 -14.97 9.74
CA THR A 308 -16.12 -14.48 10.85
C THR A 308 -17.34 -13.71 10.33
N TRP A 309 -17.14 -12.81 9.37
CA TRP A 309 -18.23 -12.06 8.76
C TRP A 309 -19.17 -12.99 7.95
N ARG A 310 -18.60 -13.96 7.22
CA ARG A 310 -19.38 -15.01 6.52
C ARG A 310 -20.25 -15.81 7.47
N ALA A 311 -19.70 -16.27 8.60
CA ALA A 311 -20.44 -17.04 9.62
C ALA A 311 -21.57 -16.25 10.27
N ALA A 312 -21.48 -14.92 10.30
CA ALA A 312 -22.55 -14.01 10.73
C ALA A 312 -23.57 -13.68 9.62
N GLY A 313 -23.55 -14.38 8.48
CA GLY A 313 -24.45 -14.13 7.35
C GLY A 313 -24.20 -12.79 6.64
N PHE A 314 -22.97 -12.29 6.69
CA PHE A 314 -22.57 -11.00 6.11
C PHE A 314 -23.33 -9.80 6.68
N ASP A 315 -23.71 -9.86 7.96
CA ASP A 315 -24.41 -8.77 8.64
C ASP A 315 -23.56 -7.50 8.66
N PRO A 316 -24.01 -6.38 8.05
CA PRO A 316 -23.26 -5.13 8.08
C PRO A 316 -23.18 -4.50 9.50
N GLU A 317 -24.14 -4.82 10.39
CA GLU A 317 -24.11 -4.29 11.76
C GLU A 317 -22.96 -4.85 12.60
N LEU A 318 -22.37 -5.98 12.19
CA LEU A 318 -21.14 -6.50 12.80
C LEU A 318 -19.93 -5.59 12.50
N LEU A 319 -19.97 -4.81 11.43
CA LEU A 319 -18.89 -3.91 11.01
C LEU A 319 -18.96 -2.53 11.67
N ARG A 320 -20.13 -2.10 12.11
CA ARG A 320 -20.31 -0.77 12.74
C ARG A 320 -19.43 -0.53 13.94
N PRO A 321 -19.29 -1.46 14.92
CA PRO A 321 -18.40 -1.27 16.06
C PRO A 321 -16.91 -1.07 15.65
N LEU A 322 -16.48 -1.70 14.55
CA LEU A 322 -15.12 -1.56 14.01
C LEU A 322 -14.91 -0.16 13.44
N HIS A 323 -15.90 0.35 12.69
CA HIS A 323 -15.91 1.75 12.24
C HIS A 323 -15.82 2.74 13.41
N GLU A 324 -16.61 2.51 14.46
CA GLU A 324 -16.61 3.36 15.66
C GLU A 324 -15.28 3.29 16.44
N ALA A 325 -14.60 2.14 16.41
CA ALA A 325 -13.29 1.99 17.01
C ALA A 325 -12.22 2.76 16.21
N LEU A 326 -12.25 2.66 14.87
CA LEU A 326 -11.39 3.41 13.96
C LEU A 326 -11.56 4.92 14.11
N LEU A 327 -12.79 5.43 14.25
CA LEU A 327 -13.07 6.85 14.49
C LEU A 327 -12.47 7.39 15.79
N LYS A 328 -12.23 6.52 16.78
CA LYS A 328 -11.64 6.89 18.07
C LYS A 328 -10.13 6.77 18.10
N ALA A 329 -9.52 6.23 17.02
CA ALA A 329 -8.09 6.10 16.94
C ALA A 329 -7.44 7.50 16.82
N ASP A 330 -6.72 7.89 17.87
CA ASP A 330 -5.92 9.13 17.89
C ASP A 330 -4.46 8.75 17.62
N VAL A 331 -4.02 9.00 16.40
CA VAL A 331 -2.70 8.54 15.92
C VAL A 331 -1.86 9.73 15.49
N PRO A 332 -0.63 9.90 16.03
CA PRO A 332 0.28 10.97 15.66
C PRO A 332 0.61 10.97 14.16
N ASP A 333 0.68 12.16 13.55
CA ASP A 333 1.06 12.34 12.16
C ASP A 333 2.60 12.33 12.02
N TYR A 334 3.12 11.31 11.33
CA TYR A 334 4.56 11.18 11.09
C TYR A 334 5.13 12.30 10.21
N ALA A 335 4.36 12.82 9.25
CA ALA A 335 4.82 13.94 8.44
C ALA A 335 4.98 15.23 9.28
N GLU A 336 4.09 15.43 10.26
CA GLU A 336 4.22 16.56 11.20
C GLU A 336 5.45 16.41 12.10
N GLU A 337 5.69 15.21 12.63
CA GLU A 337 6.89 14.92 13.42
C GLU A 337 8.17 15.16 12.60
N LEU A 338 8.21 14.65 11.37
CA LEU A 338 9.37 14.73 10.51
C LEU A 338 9.67 16.18 10.06
N ALA A 339 8.61 16.97 9.79
CA ALA A 339 8.75 18.38 9.40
C ALA A 339 9.32 19.29 10.51
N ARG A 340 9.23 18.86 11.78
CA ARG A 340 9.79 19.60 12.94
C ARG A 340 11.28 19.30 13.20
N ARG A 341 11.84 18.30 12.55
CA ARG A 341 13.24 17.85 12.70
C ARG A 341 14.15 18.52 11.69
#